data_a5966db911a310ff3f645037d90e1d17
#
_entry.id   a5966db911a310ff3f645037d90e1d17
#
_cell.length_a   1.000
_cell.length_b   1.000
_cell.length_c   1.000
_cell.angle_alpha   90.00
_cell.angle_beta   90.00
_cell.angle_gamma   90.00
#
_symmetry.space_group_name_H-M   'P 1'
#
loop_
_entity.id
_entity.type
_entity.pdbx_description
1 polymer ?
#
loop_
_entity_poly.entity_id
_entity_poly.type
_entity_poly.pdbx_seq_one_letter_code
_entity_poly.pdbx_strand_id
1 'polypeptide(L)'
;MVHELAQVNIARLSAPLESEQLADFVAALDEVNAEAEAAPGFRWRLADDSGNATGIPAFQWDVADSVGVIVNMSTWASVEALRDYMYGGRHVEMLRRRREWFHKVAEATTALWWVPAGHEPTNLESDDPLRYVREHGPTPHAFT
;
A
#
# COMPACT_ATOMS: atom_id res chain seq x y z
N MET A 1 -11.77 -0.91 -23.75
CA MET A 1 -12.09 -1.05 -22.33
C MET A 1 -11.24 -0.06 -21.52
N VAL A 2 -11.86 0.64 -20.60
CA VAL A 2 -11.16 1.57 -19.69
C VAL A 2 -10.55 0.78 -18.56
N HIS A 3 -9.29 1.08 -18.21
CA HIS A 3 -8.57 0.47 -17.11
C HIS A 3 -8.19 1.52 -16.07
N GLU A 4 -8.05 1.07 -14.84
CA GLU A 4 -7.55 1.85 -13.73
C GLU A 4 -6.26 1.22 -13.20
N LEU A 5 -5.41 2.03 -12.57
CA LEU A 5 -4.18 1.53 -11.98
C LEU A 5 -4.46 1.01 -10.58
N ALA A 6 -4.12 -0.25 -10.33
CA ALA A 6 -4.13 -0.82 -8.99
C ALA A 6 -2.71 -0.77 -8.42
N GLN A 7 -2.60 -0.51 -7.12
CA GLN A 7 -1.35 -0.61 -6.39
C GLN A 7 -1.55 -1.40 -5.11
N VAL A 8 -0.53 -2.15 -4.73
CA VAL A 8 -0.40 -2.74 -3.40
C VAL A 8 0.97 -2.37 -2.85
N ASN A 9 1.00 -2.02 -1.58
CA ASN A 9 2.24 -1.80 -0.85
C ASN A 9 2.15 -2.53 0.48
N ILE A 10 3.19 -3.28 0.81
CA ILE A 10 3.27 -3.97 2.10
C ILE A 10 4.45 -3.44 2.90
N ALA A 11 4.35 -3.54 4.22
CA ALA A 11 5.42 -3.12 5.12
C ALA A 11 5.53 -4.11 6.27
N ARG A 12 6.76 -4.45 6.63
CA ARG A 12 7.06 -5.29 7.79
C ARG A 12 7.27 -4.42 9.00
N LEU A 13 6.42 -4.60 10.00
CA LEU A 13 6.46 -3.81 11.23
C LEU A 13 7.73 -4.09 12.03
N SER A 14 8.39 -3.03 12.50
CA SER A 14 9.54 -3.15 13.39
C SER A 14 9.16 -3.25 14.85
N ALA A 15 7.88 -2.96 15.18
CA ALA A 15 7.31 -3.07 16.52
C ALA A 15 5.79 -3.25 16.39
N PRO A 16 5.09 -3.70 17.44
CA PRO A 16 3.62 -3.83 17.37
C PRO A 16 2.94 -2.48 17.06
N LEU A 17 1.81 -2.52 16.37
CA LEU A 17 1.03 -1.32 16.03
C LEU A 17 0.63 -0.52 17.26
N GLU A 18 0.39 -1.20 18.38
CA GLU A 18 -0.03 -0.59 19.64
C GLU A 18 1.15 0.03 20.41
N SER A 19 2.37 -0.18 19.94
CA SER A 19 3.57 0.31 20.62
C SER A 19 3.71 1.82 20.52
N GLU A 20 4.46 2.41 21.45
CA GLU A 20 4.80 3.83 21.41
C GLU A 20 5.59 4.19 20.14
N GLN A 21 6.43 3.29 19.67
CA GLN A 21 7.23 3.48 18.45
C GLN A 21 6.36 3.73 17.22
N LEU A 22 5.20 3.08 17.12
CA LEU A 22 4.27 3.21 16.02
C LEU A 22 3.18 4.27 16.23
N ALA A 23 3.16 4.93 17.39
CA ALA A 23 2.07 5.83 17.75
C ALA A 23 1.84 6.95 16.73
N ASP A 24 2.91 7.57 16.25
CA ASP A 24 2.80 8.66 15.26
C ASP A 24 2.29 8.15 13.91
N PHE A 25 2.69 6.95 13.51
CA PHE A 25 2.20 6.32 12.29
C PHE A 25 0.68 6.08 12.39
N VAL A 26 0.24 5.44 13.46
CA VAL A 26 -1.18 5.13 13.68
C VAL A 26 -2.01 6.41 13.75
N ALA A 27 -1.51 7.43 14.46
CA ALA A 27 -2.20 8.72 14.58
C ALA A 27 -2.38 9.45 13.26
N ALA A 28 -1.48 9.22 12.29
CA ALA A 28 -1.53 9.87 10.99
C ALA A 28 -2.45 9.16 9.98
N LEU A 29 -2.89 7.93 10.25
CA LEU A 29 -3.61 7.10 9.27
C LEU A 29 -4.90 7.73 8.76
N ASP A 30 -5.74 8.25 9.66
CA ASP A 30 -7.03 8.82 9.26
C ASP A 30 -6.83 10.02 8.33
N GLU A 31 -5.89 10.89 8.64
CA GLU A 31 -5.59 12.07 7.82
C GLU A 31 -5.01 11.69 6.46
N VAL A 32 -4.07 10.76 6.44
CA VAL A 32 -3.45 10.28 5.20
C VAL A 32 -4.49 9.59 4.31
N ASN A 33 -5.35 8.78 4.88
CA ASN A 33 -6.41 8.11 4.12
C ASN A 33 -7.44 9.12 3.60
N ALA A 34 -7.77 10.16 4.38
CA ALA A 34 -8.68 11.22 3.94
C ALA A 34 -8.07 12.01 2.78
N GLU A 35 -6.78 12.30 2.82
CA GLU A 35 -6.09 12.97 1.71
C GLU A 35 -6.10 12.10 0.44
N ALA A 36 -5.94 10.78 0.58
CA ALA A 36 -6.04 9.88 -0.56
C ALA A 36 -7.43 9.93 -1.20
N GLU A 37 -8.46 9.84 -0.38
CA GLU A 37 -9.86 9.85 -0.86
C GLU A 37 -10.22 11.18 -1.54
N ALA A 38 -9.60 12.28 -1.14
CA ALA A 38 -9.80 13.60 -1.74
C ALA A 38 -8.87 13.90 -2.92
N ALA A 39 -7.88 13.05 -3.19
CA ALA A 39 -6.88 13.31 -4.23
C ALA A 39 -7.49 13.16 -5.64
N PRO A 40 -7.11 14.03 -6.59
CA PRO A 40 -7.56 13.87 -7.97
C PRO A 40 -7.15 12.50 -8.54
N GLY A 41 -8.11 11.82 -9.15
CA GLY A 41 -7.88 10.51 -9.75
C GLY A 41 -7.98 9.32 -8.81
N PHE A 42 -8.22 9.56 -7.52
CA PHE A 42 -8.49 8.47 -6.58
C PHE A 42 -9.79 7.74 -6.97
N ARG A 43 -9.79 6.39 -6.85
CA ARG A 43 -10.98 5.58 -7.16
C ARG A 43 -11.45 4.75 -5.97
N TRP A 44 -10.55 4.00 -5.33
CA TRP A 44 -10.90 3.08 -4.25
C TRP A 44 -9.69 2.78 -3.39
N ARG A 45 -9.91 2.45 -2.12
CA ARG A 45 -8.87 1.89 -1.25
C ARG A 45 -9.43 0.76 -0.38
N LEU A 46 -8.54 -0.17 -0.04
CA LEU A 46 -8.86 -1.26 0.87
C LEU A 46 -9.03 -0.71 2.29
N ALA A 47 -10.11 -1.09 2.95
CA ALA A 47 -10.37 -0.71 4.33
C ALA A 47 -11.21 -1.78 5.03
N ASP A 48 -11.02 -1.93 6.34
CA ASP A 48 -11.90 -2.71 7.20
C ASP A 48 -12.94 -1.78 7.85
N ASP A 49 -13.70 -2.30 8.81
CA ASP A 49 -14.76 -1.55 9.48
C ASP A 49 -14.24 -0.32 10.26
N SER A 50 -12.95 -0.28 10.60
CA SER A 50 -12.34 0.88 11.27
C SER A 50 -12.05 2.04 10.32
N GLY A 51 -12.13 1.82 9.01
CA GLY A 51 -11.75 2.79 8.00
C GLY A 51 -10.29 2.71 7.57
N ASN A 52 -9.51 1.82 8.17
CA ASN A 52 -8.10 1.56 7.84
C ASN A 52 -7.92 0.12 7.36
N ALA A 53 -6.76 -0.20 6.83
CA ALA A 53 -6.43 -1.56 6.39
C ALA A 53 -5.50 -2.31 7.36
N THR A 54 -5.15 -1.71 8.48
CA THR A 54 -4.15 -2.27 9.41
C THR A 54 -4.60 -3.57 10.10
N GLY A 55 -5.91 -3.80 10.20
CA GLY A 55 -6.46 -5.02 10.76
C GLY A 55 -6.70 -6.14 9.75
N ILE A 56 -6.42 -5.91 8.48
CA ILE A 56 -6.68 -6.88 7.41
C ILE A 56 -5.50 -7.84 7.30
N PRO A 57 -5.68 -9.16 7.54
CA PRO A 57 -4.61 -10.13 7.35
C PRO A 57 -4.33 -10.32 5.86
N ALA A 58 -3.08 -10.07 5.45
CA ALA A 58 -2.64 -10.22 4.06
C ALA A 58 -1.13 -10.44 4.04
N PHE A 59 -0.65 -11.12 3.00
CA PHE A 59 0.78 -11.33 2.78
C PHE A 59 1.50 -11.96 3.99
N GLN A 60 0.82 -12.86 4.70
CA GLN A 60 1.39 -13.50 5.90
C GLN A 60 2.63 -14.35 5.58
N TRP A 61 2.79 -14.78 4.33
CA TRP A 61 3.99 -15.46 3.86
C TRP A 61 5.23 -14.55 3.84
N ASP A 62 5.05 -13.22 3.94
CA ASP A 62 6.13 -12.23 3.90
C ASP A 62 6.49 -11.67 5.28
N VAL A 63 6.06 -12.31 6.35
CA VAL A 63 6.29 -11.82 7.72
C VAL A 63 7.78 -11.78 8.07
N ALA A 64 8.55 -12.78 7.65
CA ALA A 64 9.99 -12.94 7.95
C ALA A 64 10.25 -12.72 9.45
N ASP A 65 11.28 -11.98 9.84
CA ASP A 65 11.62 -11.73 11.24
C ASP A 65 10.93 -10.49 11.83
N SER A 66 9.82 -10.07 11.24
CA SER A 66 9.04 -8.92 11.72
C SER A 66 7.93 -9.34 12.68
N VAL A 67 7.31 -8.36 13.34
CA VAL A 67 6.14 -8.60 14.21
C VAL A 67 4.83 -8.62 13.43
N GLY A 68 4.87 -8.49 12.13
CA GLY A 68 3.70 -8.56 11.26
C GLY A 68 3.89 -7.76 9.98
N VAL A 69 2.95 -7.96 9.06
CA VAL A 69 2.91 -7.25 7.78
C VAL A 69 1.61 -6.47 7.71
N ILE A 70 1.69 -5.21 7.31
CA ILE A 70 0.51 -4.41 6.99
C ILE A 70 0.43 -4.21 5.49
N VAL A 71 -0.79 -4.05 5.00
CA VAL A 71 -1.09 -3.86 3.58
C VAL A 71 -1.74 -2.50 3.34
N ASN A 72 -1.37 -1.87 2.22
CA ASN A 72 -2.06 -0.72 1.66
C ASN A 72 -2.37 -1.04 0.21
N MET A 73 -3.62 -0.87 -0.21
CA MET A 73 -4.04 -1.17 -1.57
C MET A 73 -5.08 -0.16 -2.00
N SER A 74 -4.95 0.34 -3.24
CA SER A 74 -5.87 1.33 -3.80
C SER A 74 -5.88 1.28 -5.31
N THR A 75 -6.88 1.93 -5.92
CA THR A 75 -6.96 2.08 -7.38
C THR A 75 -7.05 3.56 -7.74
N TRP A 76 -6.47 3.90 -8.90
CA TRP A 76 -6.27 5.27 -9.36
C TRP A 76 -6.54 5.39 -10.85
N ALA A 77 -6.91 6.59 -11.28
CA ALA A 77 -7.18 6.83 -12.70
C ALA A 77 -5.93 6.71 -13.58
N SER A 78 -4.75 7.00 -13.02
CA SER A 78 -3.49 7.01 -13.77
C SER A 78 -2.29 6.86 -12.84
N VAL A 79 -1.12 6.57 -13.43
CA VAL A 79 0.16 6.56 -12.70
C VAL A 79 0.46 7.94 -12.12
N GLU A 80 0.19 9.00 -12.88
CA GLU A 80 0.45 10.38 -12.47
C GLU A 80 -0.37 10.75 -11.24
N ALA A 81 -1.64 10.34 -11.18
CA ALA A 81 -2.52 10.61 -10.04
C ALA A 81 -1.98 9.95 -8.76
N LEU A 82 -1.56 8.70 -8.84
CA LEU A 82 -0.95 8.01 -7.70
C LEU A 82 0.34 8.69 -7.27
N ARG A 83 1.21 9.02 -8.21
CA ARG A 83 2.50 9.67 -7.91
C ARG A 83 2.32 11.01 -7.23
N ASP A 84 1.40 11.84 -7.73
CA ASP A 84 1.15 13.16 -7.16
C ASP A 84 0.65 13.05 -5.71
N TYR A 85 -0.18 12.05 -5.41
CA TYR A 85 -0.59 11.79 -4.04
C TYR A 85 0.57 11.32 -3.17
N MET A 86 1.36 10.35 -3.65
CA MET A 86 2.42 9.72 -2.85
C MET A 86 3.52 10.71 -2.44
N TYR A 87 3.86 11.64 -3.32
CA TYR A 87 4.96 12.59 -3.09
C TYR A 87 4.48 13.97 -2.66
N GLY A 88 3.20 14.11 -2.31
CA GLY A 88 2.62 15.33 -1.78
C GLY A 88 2.07 15.15 -0.36
N GLY A 89 1.79 16.25 0.32
CA GLY A 89 1.08 16.28 1.60
C GLY A 89 1.66 15.39 2.69
N ARG A 90 0.77 14.77 3.45
CA ARG A 90 1.14 13.92 4.60
C ARG A 90 1.82 12.63 4.20
N HIS A 91 1.50 12.08 3.03
CA HIS A 91 2.08 10.81 2.61
C HIS A 91 3.61 10.91 2.45
N VAL A 92 4.12 12.00 1.89
CA VAL A 92 5.57 12.19 1.73
C VAL A 92 6.28 12.31 3.08
N GLU A 93 5.62 12.90 4.08
CA GLU A 93 6.18 12.97 5.43
C GLU A 93 6.31 11.58 6.04
N MET A 94 5.31 10.72 5.87
CA MET A 94 5.36 9.35 6.32
C MET A 94 6.45 8.55 5.61
N LEU A 95 6.64 8.75 4.31
CA LEU A 95 7.73 8.12 3.57
C LEU A 95 9.10 8.48 4.15
N ARG A 96 9.30 9.73 4.56
CA ARG A 96 10.56 10.18 5.17
C ARG A 96 10.85 9.50 6.50
N ARG A 97 9.80 9.15 7.25
CA ARG A 97 9.90 8.54 8.57
C ARG A 97 9.78 7.02 8.55
N ARG A 98 9.68 6.39 7.38
CA ARG A 98 9.34 4.98 7.27
C ARG A 98 10.28 4.03 8.04
N ARG A 99 11.55 4.40 8.22
CA ARG A 99 12.52 3.55 8.94
C ARG A 99 12.32 3.58 10.45
N GLU A 100 11.54 4.51 10.96
CA GLU A 100 11.15 4.50 12.37
C GLU A 100 10.14 3.40 12.68
N TRP A 101 9.37 2.96 11.67
CA TRP A 101 8.24 2.07 11.83
C TRP A 101 8.38 0.71 11.16
N PHE A 102 9.14 0.64 10.08
CA PHE A 102 9.19 -0.54 9.22
C PHE A 102 10.61 -0.97 8.92
N HIS A 103 10.79 -2.29 8.79
CA HIS A 103 12.05 -2.87 8.34
C HIS A 103 12.33 -2.50 6.89
N LYS A 104 13.60 -2.32 6.56
CA LYS A 104 14.03 -2.23 5.17
C LYS A 104 13.99 -3.63 4.56
N VAL A 105 13.36 -3.76 3.40
CA VAL A 105 13.20 -5.03 2.69
C VAL A 105 13.94 -4.93 1.35
N ALA A 106 14.76 -5.93 1.06
CA ALA A 106 15.53 -5.96 -0.19
C ALA A 106 14.64 -6.27 -1.40
N GLU A 107 13.64 -7.14 -1.21
CA GLU A 107 12.69 -7.49 -2.25
C GLU A 107 11.67 -6.38 -2.46
N ALA A 108 10.98 -6.40 -3.59
CA ALA A 108 9.91 -5.45 -3.88
C ALA A 108 8.79 -5.53 -2.83
N THR A 109 8.34 -4.39 -2.35
CA THR A 109 7.21 -4.27 -1.42
C THR A 109 6.02 -3.58 -2.06
N THR A 110 6.16 -3.13 -3.30
CA THR A 110 5.11 -2.45 -4.06
C THR A 110 4.94 -3.14 -5.41
N ALA A 111 3.69 -3.30 -5.83
CA ALA A 111 3.38 -3.73 -7.19
C ALA A 111 2.25 -2.87 -7.75
N LEU A 112 2.36 -2.52 -9.02
CA LEU A 112 1.36 -1.80 -9.79
C LEU A 112 0.89 -2.69 -10.92
N TRP A 113 -0.42 -2.72 -11.17
CA TRP A 113 -0.99 -3.45 -12.30
C TRP A 113 -2.29 -2.79 -12.73
N TRP A 114 -2.73 -3.12 -13.94
CA TRP A 114 -3.96 -2.55 -14.49
C TRP A 114 -5.15 -3.46 -14.24
N VAL A 115 -6.27 -2.85 -13.85
CA VAL A 115 -7.55 -3.54 -13.64
C VAL A 115 -8.66 -2.84 -14.44
N PRO A 116 -9.75 -3.54 -14.77
CA PRO A 116 -10.91 -2.89 -15.38
C PRO A 116 -11.46 -1.78 -14.47
N ALA A 117 -11.93 -0.69 -15.08
CA ALA A 117 -12.48 0.44 -14.34
C ALA A 117 -13.61 -0.03 -13.41
N GLY A 118 -13.58 0.42 -12.15
CA GLY A 118 -14.54 0.04 -11.12
C GLY A 118 -14.24 -1.26 -10.40
N HIS A 119 -13.21 -2.01 -10.81
CA HIS A 119 -12.82 -3.25 -10.11
C HIS A 119 -12.12 -2.94 -8.80
N GLU A 120 -12.55 -3.60 -7.73
CA GLU A 120 -11.93 -3.49 -6.39
C GLU A 120 -11.13 -4.76 -6.12
N PRO A 121 -9.78 -4.71 -6.24
CA PRO A 121 -8.95 -5.91 -6.06
C PRO A 121 -9.07 -6.49 -4.65
N THR A 122 -8.99 -7.82 -4.56
CA THR A 122 -8.96 -8.52 -3.28
C THR A 122 -7.51 -8.70 -2.80
N ASN A 123 -7.33 -9.06 -1.52
CA ASN A 123 -6.01 -9.39 -0.98
C ASN A 123 -5.36 -10.54 -1.76
N LEU A 124 -6.13 -11.59 -2.07
CA LEU A 124 -5.62 -12.73 -2.81
C LEU A 124 -5.20 -12.33 -4.23
N GLU A 125 -5.96 -11.46 -4.85
CA GLU A 125 -5.66 -10.95 -6.18
C GLU A 125 -4.36 -10.16 -6.20
N SER A 126 -4.07 -9.38 -5.15
CA SER A 126 -2.87 -8.55 -5.06
C SER A 126 -1.59 -9.36 -4.77
N ASP A 127 -1.72 -10.57 -4.24
CA ASP A 127 -0.58 -11.47 -4.02
C ASP A 127 0.18 -11.75 -5.33
N ASP A 128 -0.55 -12.04 -6.39
CA ASP A 128 0.04 -12.43 -7.66
C ASP A 128 0.92 -11.34 -8.29
N PRO A 129 0.47 -10.09 -8.44
CA PRO A 129 1.33 -9.03 -8.95
C PRO A 129 2.59 -8.81 -8.14
N LEU A 130 2.53 -8.86 -6.81
CA LEU A 130 3.71 -8.66 -5.98
C LEU A 130 4.71 -9.80 -6.13
N ARG A 131 4.24 -11.05 -6.12
CA ARG A 131 5.11 -12.22 -6.36
C ARG A 131 5.73 -12.16 -7.75
N TYR A 132 4.94 -11.73 -8.74
CA TYR A 132 5.41 -11.61 -10.12
C TYR A 132 6.56 -10.59 -10.24
N VAL A 133 6.42 -9.41 -9.62
CA VAL A 133 7.47 -8.40 -9.62
C VAL A 133 8.74 -8.90 -8.93
N ARG A 134 8.60 -9.63 -7.82
CA ARG A 134 9.75 -10.21 -7.12
C ARG A 134 10.48 -11.26 -7.96
N GLU A 135 9.73 -12.03 -8.73
CA GLU A 135 10.29 -13.12 -9.54
C GLU A 135 10.87 -12.63 -10.86
N HIS A 136 10.23 -11.68 -11.52
CA HIS A 136 10.55 -11.25 -12.88
C HIS A 136 11.07 -9.82 -12.99
N GLY A 137 10.98 -9.02 -11.93
CA GLY A 137 11.19 -7.59 -12.01
C GLY A 137 10.02 -6.87 -12.69
N PRO A 138 10.10 -5.54 -12.87
CA PRO A 138 9.01 -4.77 -13.48
C PRO A 138 8.77 -5.17 -14.93
N THR A 139 7.50 -5.43 -15.27
CA THR A 139 7.05 -5.75 -16.64
C THR A 139 5.69 -5.06 -16.86
N PRO A 140 5.17 -5.02 -18.12
CA PRO A 140 3.82 -4.49 -18.34
C PRO A 140 2.71 -5.26 -17.61
N HIS A 141 2.95 -6.50 -17.19
CA HIS A 141 1.99 -7.29 -16.42
C HIS A 141 1.88 -6.79 -14.97
N ALA A 142 3.03 -6.50 -14.35
CA ALA A 142 3.11 -5.90 -13.01
C ALA A 142 4.43 -5.15 -12.88
N PHE A 143 4.40 -3.97 -12.29
CA PHE A 143 5.57 -3.08 -12.23
C PHE A 143 5.62 -2.31 -10.90
N THR A 144 6.62 -1.47 -10.74
CA THR A 144 6.81 -0.65 -9.52
C THR A 144 6.95 0.83 -9.84
#